data_b7c20656e83edacb10d669a6e4d57c1f
#
_entry.id   b7c20656e83edacb10d669a6e4d57c1f
#
_cell.length_a   1.000
_cell.length_b   1.000
_cell.length_c   1.000
_cell.angle_alpha   90.00
_cell.angle_beta   90.00
_cell.angle_gamma   90.00
#
_symmetry.space_group_name_H-M   'P 1'
#
loop_
_entity.id
_entity.type
_entity.pdbx_description
1 polymer ?
#
loop_
_entity_poly.entity_id
_entity_poly.type
_entity_poly.pdbx_seq_one_letter_code
_entity_poly.pdbx_strand_id
1 'polypeptide(L)'
;MASMQRGSVAIVGAAESDIGSVAADMSVIDLMAQGAVRALADAGLTLADVDGLFCATTQARTSAMSLAEYLKKPDAYVDSTMVGGSSFEIHVAHAQAAIEAGL
;
A
#
# COMPACT_ATOMS: atom_id res chain seq x y z
N MET A 1 28.93 6.25 2.20
CA MET A 1 27.54 6.23 2.65
C MET A 1 26.79 5.12 1.94
N ALA A 2 26.09 4.29 2.70
CA ALA A 2 25.28 3.25 2.13
C ALA A 2 24.04 3.85 1.46
N SER A 3 23.64 3.30 0.33
CA SER A 3 22.42 3.70 -0.38
C SER A 3 21.64 2.44 -0.80
N MET A 4 20.38 2.63 -1.13
CA MET A 4 19.57 1.53 -1.64
C MET A 4 20.12 1.05 -2.97
N GLN A 5 20.07 -0.26 -3.18
CA GLN A 5 20.55 -0.87 -4.41
C GLN A 5 19.67 -0.50 -5.59
N ARG A 6 20.30 -0.05 -6.69
CA ARG A 6 19.58 0.22 -7.93
C ARG A 6 19.06 -1.10 -8.52
N GLY A 7 17.81 -1.06 -8.95
CA GLY A 7 17.19 -2.21 -9.59
C GLY A 7 16.86 -3.37 -8.67
N SER A 8 16.91 -3.17 -7.34
CA SER A 8 16.59 -4.23 -6.38
C SER A 8 15.09 -4.51 -6.24
N VAL A 9 14.24 -3.56 -6.63
CA VAL A 9 12.79 -3.71 -6.57
C VAL A 9 12.16 -3.23 -7.87
N ALA A 10 10.92 -3.64 -8.11
CA ALA A 10 10.16 -3.26 -9.29
C ALA A 10 8.73 -2.91 -8.90
N ILE A 11 8.14 -1.95 -9.61
CA ILE A 11 6.70 -1.70 -9.55
C ILE A 11 6.08 -2.58 -10.63
N VAL A 12 5.28 -3.56 -10.22
CA VAL A 12 4.77 -4.60 -11.13
C VAL A 12 3.30 -4.45 -11.48
N GLY A 13 2.58 -3.59 -10.77
CA GLY A 13 1.16 -3.33 -11.04
C GLY A 13 0.76 -1.97 -10.54
N ALA A 14 -0.23 -1.38 -11.21
CA ALA A 14 -0.78 -0.09 -10.83
C ALA A 14 -2.26 -0.04 -11.21
N ALA A 15 -3.06 0.58 -10.36
CA ALA A 15 -4.48 0.75 -10.63
C ALA A 15 -5.04 1.87 -9.76
N GLU A 16 -6.21 2.34 -10.12
CA GLU A 16 -6.95 3.34 -9.36
C GLU A 16 -8.19 2.71 -8.73
N SER A 17 -8.58 3.22 -7.57
CA SER A 17 -9.91 2.99 -7.04
C SER A 17 -10.94 3.76 -7.88
N ASP A 18 -12.22 3.57 -7.60
CA ASP A 18 -13.25 4.49 -8.09
C ASP A 18 -12.92 5.90 -7.62
N ILE A 19 -13.11 6.87 -8.50
CA ILE A 19 -12.80 8.29 -8.25
C ILE A 19 -14.01 9.16 -8.60
N GLY A 20 -13.97 10.40 -8.15
CA GLY A 20 -15.09 11.31 -8.35
C GLY A 20 -16.23 10.97 -7.40
N SER A 21 -17.44 10.83 -7.93
CA SER A 21 -18.62 10.47 -7.14
C SER A 21 -18.65 8.94 -6.94
N VAL A 22 -18.14 8.49 -5.82
CA VAL A 22 -18.19 7.07 -5.45
C VAL A 22 -19.49 6.76 -4.70
N ALA A 23 -19.82 5.46 -4.58
CA ALA A 23 -20.99 5.04 -3.83
C ALA A 23 -20.95 5.55 -2.38
N ALA A 24 -22.10 5.96 -1.85
CA ALA A 24 -22.18 6.63 -0.56
C ALA A 24 -21.75 5.75 0.63
N ASP A 25 -21.77 4.44 0.47
CA ASP A 25 -21.36 3.46 1.49
C ASP A 25 -19.88 3.10 1.44
N MET A 26 -19.10 3.69 0.52
CA MET A 26 -17.67 3.44 0.41
C MET A 26 -16.89 4.25 1.44
N SER A 27 -16.13 3.56 2.28
CA SER A 27 -15.20 4.20 3.20
C SER A 27 -13.83 4.41 2.52
N VAL A 28 -12.95 5.17 3.19
CA VAL A 28 -11.57 5.36 2.73
C VAL A 28 -10.85 4.01 2.62
N ILE A 29 -11.04 3.14 3.61
CA ILE A 29 -10.40 1.81 3.61
C ILE A 29 -10.96 0.94 2.48
N ASP A 30 -12.25 1.03 2.18
CA ASP A 30 -12.83 0.33 1.03
C ASP A 30 -12.15 0.76 -0.27
N LEU A 31 -11.92 2.06 -0.45
CA LEU A 31 -11.25 2.58 -1.65
C LEU A 31 -9.79 2.14 -1.73
N MET A 32 -9.08 2.12 -0.61
CA MET A 32 -7.71 1.61 -0.54
C MET A 32 -7.67 0.12 -0.93
N ALA A 33 -8.56 -0.67 -0.38
CA ALA A 33 -8.66 -2.11 -0.69
C ALA A 33 -9.00 -2.33 -2.17
N GLN A 34 -9.90 -1.54 -2.72
CA GLN A 34 -10.29 -1.62 -4.12
C GLN A 34 -9.08 -1.33 -5.04
N GLY A 35 -8.32 -0.27 -4.75
CA GLY A 35 -7.11 0.05 -5.50
C GLY A 35 -6.07 -1.04 -5.40
N ALA A 36 -5.85 -1.59 -4.20
CA ALA A 36 -4.89 -2.66 -3.97
C ALA A 36 -5.25 -3.93 -4.74
N VAL A 37 -6.51 -4.36 -4.68
CA VAL A 37 -6.96 -5.57 -5.38
C VAL A 37 -6.85 -5.40 -6.89
N ARG A 38 -7.18 -4.23 -7.41
CA ARG A 38 -7.04 -3.93 -8.84
C ARG A 38 -5.58 -3.91 -9.29
N ALA A 39 -4.69 -3.34 -8.48
CA ALA A 39 -3.25 -3.34 -8.78
C ALA A 39 -2.67 -4.76 -8.76
N LEU A 40 -3.09 -5.59 -7.82
CA LEU A 40 -2.69 -6.99 -7.78
C LEU A 40 -3.16 -7.73 -9.03
N ALA A 41 -4.40 -7.52 -9.45
CA ALA A 41 -4.93 -8.12 -10.68
C ALA A 41 -4.13 -7.69 -11.91
N ASP A 42 -3.73 -6.43 -11.99
CA ASP A 42 -2.88 -5.91 -13.07
C ASP A 42 -1.53 -6.64 -13.10
N ALA A 43 -0.97 -6.97 -11.93
CA ALA A 43 0.30 -7.68 -11.82
C ALA A 43 0.17 -9.20 -11.96
N GLY A 44 -1.04 -9.74 -12.02
CA GLY A 44 -1.26 -11.19 -12.00
C GLY A 44 -1.00 -11.83 -10.63
N LEU A 45 -1.11 -11.04 -9.56
CA LEU A 45 -0.88 -11.47 -8.19
C LEU A 45 -2.18 -11.51 -7.39
N THR A 46 -2.10 -12.10 -6.20
CA THR A 46 -3.23 -12.17 -5.27
C THR A 46 -2.83 -11.62 -3.90
N LEU A 47 -3.78 -11.49 -3.00
CA LEU A 47 -3.51 -11.08 -1.62
C LEU A 47 -2.55 -12.02 -0.90
N ALA A 48 -2.49 -13.29 -1.28
CA ALA A 48 -1.54 -14.24 -0.70
C ALA A 48 -0.08 -13.85 -0.96
N ASP A 49 0.18 -13.09 -2.02
CA ASP A 49 1.53 -12.64 -2.38
C ASP A 49 1.96 -11.38 -1.63
N VAL A 50 1.06 -10.76 -0.87
CA VAL A 50 1.32 -9.49 -0.19
C VAL A 50 1.86 -9.76 1.21
N ASP A 51 2.99 -9.15 1.55
CA ASP A 51 3.58 -9.21 2.89
C ASP A 51 3.87 -7.81 3.48
N GLY A 52 3.58 -6.76 2.75
CA GLY A 52 3.71 -5.38 3.23
C GLY A 52 2.60 -4.49 2.72
N LEU A 53 2.16 -3.54 3.55
CA LEU A 53 1.10 -2.59 3.24
C LEU A 53 1.53 -1.19 3.65
N PHE A 54 1.48 -0.27 2.70
CA PHE A 54 1.91 1.12 2.90
C PHE A 54 0.78 2.02 2.45
N CYS A 55 0.21 2.79 3.37
CA CYS A 55 -0.84 3.75 3.02
C CYS A 55 -0.93 4.86 4.05
N ALA A 56 -1.49 5.98 3.65
CA ALA A 56 -1.66 7.13 4.51
C ALA A 56 -2.93 7.89 4.13
N THR A 57 -3.63 8.41 5.13
CA THR A 57 -4.77 9.29 4.96
C THR A 57 -4.99 10.05 6.26
N THR A 58 -5.55 11.25 6.15
CA THR A 58 -5.97 12.01 7.33
C THR A 58 -7.34 11.57 7.86
N GLN A 59 -8.04 10.70 7.13
CA GLN A 59 -9.40 10.28 7.44
C GLN A 59 -9.47 8.98 8.25
N ALA A 60 -8.34 8.32 8.48
CA ALA A 60 -8.27 7.11 9.28
C ALA A 60 -6.97 7.09 10.06
N ARG A 61 -7.06 6.81 11.37
CA ARG A 61 -5.87 6.60 12.19
C ARG A 61 -5.26 5.25 11.85
N THR A 62 -3.93 5.17 11.96
CA THR A 62 -3.21 3.92 11.73
C THR A 62 -3.71 3.20 10.48
N SER A 63 -3.75 3.93 9.35
CA SER A 63 -4.42 3.48 8.14
C SER A 63 -3.90 2.14 7.62
N ALA A 64 -2.58 1.90 7.69
CA ALA A 64 -2.03 0.63 7.23
C ALA A 64 -2.45 -0.54 8.11
N MET A 65 -2.55 -0.34 9.42
CA MET A 65 -3.08 -1.38 10.32
C MET A 65 -4.55 -1.67 10.03
N SER A 66 -5.35 -0.62 9.82
CA SER A 66 -6.75 -0.76 9.48
C SER A 66 -6.94 -1.49 8.15
N LEU A 67 -6.11 -1.17 7.17
CA LEU A 67 -6.13 -1.85 5.87
C LEU A 67 -5.72 -3.32 6.01
N ALA A 68 -4.68 -3.61 6.79
CA ALA A 68 -4.24 -4.98 7.05
C ALA A 68 -5.35 -5.81 7.69
N GLU A 69 -6.06 -5.23 8.65
CA GLU A 69 -7.19 -5.88 9.30
C GLU A 69 -8.33 -6.12 8.32
N TYR A 70 -8.67 -5.12 7.53
CA TYR A 70 -9.70 -5.21 6.49
C TYR A 70 -9.40 -6.31 5.47
N LEU A 71 -8.14 -6.40 5.02
CA LEU A 71 -7.68 -7.38 4.04
C LEU A 71 -7.35 -8.74 4.67
N LYS A 72 -7.49 -8.87 5.98
CA LYS A 72 -7.15 -10.10 6.72
C LYS A 72 -5.70 -10.50 6.56
N LYS A 73 -4.81 -9.52 6.65
CA LYS A 73 -3.35 -9.68 6.55
C LYS A 73 -2.68 -9.23 7.85
N PRO A 74 -2.99 -9.87 9.01
CA PRO A 74 -2.48 -9.39 10.30
C PRO A 74 -0.96 -9.48 10.43
N ASP A 75 -0.31 -10.33 9.63
CA ASP A 75 1.14 -10.52 9.66
C ASP A 75 1.89 -9.60 8.72
N ALA A 76 1.19 -8.74 7.98
CA ALA A 76 1.83 -7.85 7.03
C ALA A 76 2.71 -6.81 7.74
N TYR A 77 3.85 -6.50 7.15
CA TYR A 77 4.63 -5.32 7.53
C TYR A 77 3.82 -4.08 7.15
N VAL A 78 3.61 -3.16 8.08
CA VAL A 78 2.75 -2.01 7.84
C VAL A 78 3.48 -0.70 8.08
N ASP A 79 3.17 0.31 7.27
CA ASP A 79 3.73 1.65 7.38
C ASP A 79 2.66 2.67 7.03
N SER A 80 2.38 3.58 7.95
CA SER A 80 1.41 4.66 7.76
C SER A 80 2.07 6.04 7.78
N THR A 81 3.34 6.12 7.40
CA THR A 81 4.04 7.41 7.34
C THR A 81 3.23 8.43 6.58
N MET A 82 2.97 9.57 7.21
CA MET A 82 2.12 10.63 6.67
C MET A 82 2.87 11.95 6.66
N VAL A 83 3.17 12.44 5.45
CA VAL A 83 3.84 13.71 5.21
C VAL A 83 3.11 14.53 4.13
N GLY A 84 1.81 14.36 4.04
CA GLY A 84 0.99 14.98 3.01
C GLY A 84 1.00 14.21 1.70
N GLY A 85 0.86 14.91 0.59
CA GLY A 85 0.76 14.29 -0.73
C GLY A 85 1.99 13.52 -1.18
N SER A 86 3.15 13.81 -0.58
CA SER A 86 4.40 13.10 -0.88
C SER A 86 4.55 11.79 -0.11
N SER A 87 3.58 11.40 0.71
CA SER A 87 3.64 10.17 1.50
C SER A 87 3.88 8.94 0.62
N PHE A 88 3.28 8.92 -0.55
CA PHE A 88 3.30 7.74 -1.43
C PHE A 88 4.68 7.52 -2.05
N GLU A 89 5.40 8.60 -2.38
CA GLU A 89 6.80 8.49 -2.81
C GLU A 89 7.70 7.97 -1.69
N ILE A 90 7.47 8.44 -0.46
CA ILE A 90 8.20 7.95 0.72
C ILE A 90 7.89 6.47 0.95
N HIS A 91 6.63 6.05 0.74
CA HIS A 91 6.25 4.64 0.88
C HIS A 91 7.02 3.75 -0.09
N VAL A 92 7.28 4.21 -1.32
CA VAL A 92 8.10 3.43 -2.27
C VAL A 92 9.51 3.23 -1.72
N ALA A 93 10.12 4.28 -1.16
CA ALA A 93 11.45 4.18 -0.56
C ALA A 93 11.44 3.26 0.67
N HIS A 94 10.43 3.37 1.53
CA HIS A 94 10.30 2.50 2.69
C HIS A 94 10.05 1.04 2.30
N ALA A 95 9.25 0.80 1.26
CA ALA A 95 9.02 -0.55 0.75
C ALA A 95 10.31 -1.16 0.21
N GLN A 96 11.10 -0.38 -0.53
CA GLN A 96 12.41 -0.84 -1.01
C GLN A 96 13.32 -1.22 0.15
N ALA A 97 13.40 -0.37 1.18
CA ALA A 97 14.21 -0.64 2.37
C ALA A 97 13.74 -1.93 3.08
N ALA A 98 12.43 -2.12 3.21
CA ALA A 98 11.88 -3.31 3.85
C ALA A 98 12.20 -4.58 3.05
N ILE A 99 12.06 -4.53 1.72
CA ILE A 99 12.40 -5.66 0.84
C ILE A 99 13.89 -5.99 0.96
N GLU A 100 14.76 -5.00 0.90
CA GLU A 100 16.20 -5.20 1.02
C GLU A 100 16.60 -5.73 2.39
N ALA A 101 15.83 -5.41 3.44
CA ALA A 101 16.04 -5.92 4.80
C ALA A 101 15.45 -7.32 5.02
N GLY A 102 14.71 -7.87 4.06
CA GLY A 102 14.09 -9.18 4.16
C GLY A 102 12.79 -9.23 4.95
N LEU A 103 12.13 -8.08 5.06
CA LEU A 103 10.87 -7.99 5.79
C LEU A 103 9.64 -8.34 4.94
#